data_68c12d45a2412e262f6d2bd9be3e4f73
#
_entry.id   68c12d45a2412e262f6d2bd9be3e4f73
#
_cell.length_a   1.000
_cell.length_b   1.000
_cell.length_c   1.000
_cell.angle_alpha   90.00
_cell.angle_beta   90.00
_cell.angle_gamma   90.00
#
_symmetry.space_group_name_H-M   'P 1'
#
loop_
_entity.id
_entity.type
_entity.pdbx_description
1 polymer ?
#
loop_
_entity_poly.entity_id
_entity_poly.type
_entity_poly.pdbx_seq_one_letter_code
_entity_poly.pdbx_strand_id
1 'polypeptide(L)'
;MLLVNPANGINATLYKKLSFNFIRDIAPVGGILRVPNVMVVNNDVPAKTVKEFIDYAKANPGKVNMASSGNGTSVHLSGELFMAMTGVKMAHVPYRGSNPALTDIMGGQVQVLFDNMPSSIELIRS
;
A
#
# COMPACT_ATOMS: atom_id res chain seq x y z
N MET A 1 -13.25 14.50 -19.35
CA MET A 1 -13.50 13.30 -18.54
C MET A 1 -12.24 13.02 -17.71
N LEU A 2 -12.38 12.73 -16.43
CA LEU A 2 -11.27 12.44 -15.50
C LEU A 2 -11.37 10.98 -15.05
N LEU A 3 -10.27 10.23 -15.19
CA LEU A 3 -10.14 8.92 -14.57
C LEU A 3 -9.65 9.11 -13.14
N VAL A 4 -10.42 8.61 -12.18
CA VAL A 4 -10.13 8.74 -10.75
C VAL A 4 -9.83 7.38 -10.12
N ASN A 5 -9.06 7.41 -9.04
CA ASN A 5 -8.74 6.25 -8.22
C ASN A 5 -8.94 6.58 -6.73
N PRO A 6 -8.80 5.64 -5.81
CA PRO A 6 -9.02 5.87 -4.38
C PRO A 6 -8.24 7.05 -3.79
N ALA A 7 -7.03 7.36 -4.30
CA ALA A 7 -6.23 8.48 -3.82
C ALA A 7 -6.95 9.84 -3.96
N ASN A 8 -7.79 10.00 -4.97
CA ASN A 8 -8.56 11.24 -5.17
C ASN A 8 -9.53 11.50 -4.01
N GLY A 9 -10.19 10.45 -3.50
CA GLY A 9 -11.04 10.55 -2.32
C GLY A 9 -10.24 10.71 -1.02
N ILE A 10 -9.15 9.97 -0.87
CA ILE A 10 -8.25 10.00 0.29
C ILE A 10 -7.63 11.38 0.47
N ASN A 11 -7.22 12.03 -0.61
CA ASN A 11 -6.59 13.34 -0.61
C ASN A 11 -7.50 14.42 -0.02
N ALA A 12 -8.82 14.26 -0.08
CA ALA A 12 -9.77 15.19 0.52
C ALA A 12 -9.59 15.32 2.04
N THR A 13 -9.08 14.27 2.71
CA THR A 13 -8.79 14.27 4.15
C THR A 13 -7.29 14.42 4.44
N LEU A 14 -6.42 13.85 3.59
CA LEU A 14 -4.98 13.85 3.78
C LEU A 14 -4.36 15.26 3.67
N TYR A 15 -4.84 16.07 2.73
CA TYR A 15 -4.32 17.41 2.48
C TYR A 15 -5.21 18.49 3.08
N LYS A 16 -4.62 19.36 3.91
CA LYS A 16 -5.34 20.44 4.61
C LYS A 16 -5.87 21.55 3.69
N LYS A 17 -5.25 21.73 2.52
CA LYS A 17 -5.61 22.77 1.54
C LYS A 17 -5.66 22.16 0.14
N LEU A 18 -6.86 21.89 -0.33
CA LEU A 18 -7.14 21.60 -1.74
C LEU A 18 -7.93 22.78 -2.32
N SER A 19 -7.65 23.13 -3.58
CA SER A 19 -8.37 24.18 -4.32
C SER A 19 -9.79 23.76 -4.74
N PHE A 20 -10.16 22.52 -4.52
CA PHE A 20 -11.46 21.93 -4.86
C PHE A 20 -11.89 20.90 -3.82
N ASN A 21 -13.18 20.55 -3.79
CA ASN A 21 -13.72 19.46 -3.00
C ASN A 21 -14.09 18.30 -3.93
N PHE A 22 -13.36 17.20 -3.85
CA PHE A 22 -13.53 16.07 -4.75
C PHE A 22 -14.96 15.50 -4.73
N ILE A 23 -15.57 15.40 -3.56
CA ILE A 23 -16.92 14.81 -3.41
C ILE A 23 -18.00 15.75 -3.94
N ARG A 24 -17.85 17.07 -3.70
CA ARG A 24 -18.85 18.07 -4.08
C ARG A 24 -18.72 18.52 -5.54
N ASP A 25 -17.47 18.68 -6.00
CA ASP A 25 -17.19 19.39 -7.25
C ASP A 25 -17.00 18.44 -8.45
N ILE A 26 -17.02 17.12 -8.23
CA ILE A 26 -16.87 16.09 -9.28
C ILE A 26 -18.15 15.26 -9.38
N ALA A 27 -18.75 15.24 -10.58
CA ALA A 27 -19.89 14.38 -10.87
C ALA A 27 -19.40 12.98 -11.35
N PRO A 28 -19.80 11.89 -10.67
CA PRO A 28 -19.44 10.54 -11.11
C PRO A 28 -20.23 10.15 -12.34
N VAL A 29 -19.56 9.55 -13.34
CA VAL A 29 -20.17 9.02 -14.55
C VAL A 29 -20.39 7.51 -14.45
N GLY A 30 -19.42 6.77 -13.91
CA GLY A 30 -19.52 5.32 -13.73
C GLY A 30 -18.27 4.70 -13.15
N GLY A 31 -18.42 3.51 -12.58
CA GLY A 31 -17.32 2.67 -12.12
C GLY A 31 -16.79 1.82 -13.27
N ILE A 32 -15.46 1.69 -13.39
CA ILE A 32 -14.82 0.89 -14.42
C ILE A 32 -14.46 -0.50 -13.89
N LEU A 33 -13.80 -0.56 -12.73
CA LEU A 33 -13.35 -1.81 -12.12
C LEU A 33 -13.11 -1.64 -10.61
N ARG A 34 -13.01 -2.78 -9.93
CA ARG A 34 -12.53 -2.87 -8.54
C ARG A 34 -11.27 -3.72 -8.53
N VAL A 35 -10.28 -3.30 -7.75
CA VAL A 35 -8.99 -3.99 -7.62
C VAL A 35 -8.76 -4.27 -6.15
N PRO A 36 -8.57 -5.54 -5.73
CA PRO A 36 -8.16 -5.84 -4.36
C PRO A 36 -6.69 -5.50 -4.16
N ASN A 37 -6.33 -5.13 -2.93
CA ASN A 37 -4.94 -5.08 -2.51
C ASN A 37 -4.53 -6.46 -1.97
N VAL A 38 -3.28 -6.83 -2.19
CA VAL A 38 -2.65 -8.06 -1.73
C VAL A 38 -1.43 -7.71 -0.89
N MET A 39 -1.24 -8.42 0.21
CA MET A 39 -0.02 -8.31 1.01
C MET A 39 1.08 -9.15 0.38
N VAL A 40 2.13 -8.50 -0.05
CA VAL A 40 3.35 -9.11 -0.62
C VAL A 40 4.48 -8.93 0.37
N VAL A 41 5.20 -10.00 0.66
CA VAL A 41 6.30 -10.04 1.61
C VAL A 41 7.55 -10.56 0.90
N ASN A 42 8.71 -9.96 1.19
CA ASN A 42 9.98 -10.44 0.68
C ASN A 42 10.27 -11.86 1.19
N ASN A 43 10.84 -12.72 0.35
CA ASN A 43 11.09 -14.13 0.65
C ASN A 43 12.07 -14.37 1.81
N ASP A 44 12.94 -13.40 2.13
CA ASP A 44 13.89 -13.50 3.25
C ASP A 44 13.22 -13.24 4.62
N VAL A 45 11.99 -12.72 4.63
CA VAL A 45 11.21 -12.59 5.86
C VAL A 45 10.71 -13.96 6.28
N PRO A 46 11.05 -14.46 7.49
CA PRO A 46 10.69 -15.81 7.95
C PRO A 46 9.22 -15.89 8.39
N ALA A 47 8.30 -15.59 7.47
CA ALA A 47 6.86 -15.58 7.72
C ALA A 47 6.11 -16.06 6.46
N LYS A 48 5.33 -17.12 6.59
CA LYS A 48 4.50 -17.71 5.53
C LYS A 48 3.00 -17.40 5.70
N THR A 49 2.63 -16.85 6.83
CA THR A 49 1.26 -16.46 7.16
C THR A 49 1.23 -15.03 7.69
N VAL A 50 0.06 -14.39 7.60
CA VAL A 50 -0.14 -13.04 8.17
C VAL A 50 0.16 -13.01 9.67
N LYS A 51 -0.20 -14.08 10.40
CA LYS A 51 0.07 -14.18 11.84
C LYS A 51 1.57 -14.22 12.13
N GLU A 52 2.32 -15.06 11.41
CA GLU A 52 3.79 -15.16 11.54
C GLU A 52 4.46 -13.82 11.19
N PHE A 53 3.97 -13.11 10.19
CA PHE A 53 4.47 -11.78 9.86
C PHE A 53 4.22 -10.77 10.98
N ILE A 54 3.03 -10.79 11.60
CA ILE A 54 2.71 -9.93 12.74
C ILE A 54 3.67 -10.22 13.91
N ASP A 55 3.88 -11.50 14.23
CA ASP A 55 4.77 -11.93 15.31
C ASP A 55 6.23 -11.52 15.01
N TYR A 56 6.69 -11.73 13.78
CA TYR A 56 8.01 -11.29 13.31
C TYR A 56 8.19 -9.77 13.42
N ALA A 57 7.24 -8.99 12.92
CA ALA A 57 7.33 -7.53 12.93
C ALA A 57 7.28 -6.96 14.36
N LYS A 58 6.52 -7.57 15.28
CA LYS A 58 6.51 -7.21 16.70
C LYS A 58 7.82 -7.54 17.41
N ALA A 59 8.46 -8.64 17.02
CA ALA A 59 9.78 -9.03 17.56
C ALA A 59 10.93 -8.17 17.00
N ASN A 60 10.73 -7.48 15.88
CA ASN A 60 11.73 -6.67 15.19
C ASN A 60 11.28 -5.21 14.99
N PRO A 61 10.97 -4.46 16.05
CA PRO A 61 10.48 -3.09 15.92
C PRO A 61 11.50 -2.20 15.20
N GLY A 62 11.02 -1.45 14.20
CA GLY A 62 11.85 -0.54 13.41
C GLY A 62 12.74 -1.19 12.35
N LYS A 63 12.71 -2.52 12.18
CA LYS A 63 13.47 -3.23 11.14
C LYS A 63 12.63 -3.60 9.92
N VAL A 64 11.33 -3.44 9.98
CA VAL A 64 10.43 -3.74 8.87
C VAL A 64 10.09 -2.44 8.14
N ASN A 65 10.46 -2.37 6.87
CA ASN A 65 10.12 -1.28 5.97
C ASN A 65 8.92 -1.69 5.13
N MET A 66 7.90 -0.85 5.13
CA MET A 66 6.68 -1.01 4.34
C MET A 66 6.74 -0.09 3.13
N ALA A 67 6.79 -0.66 1.94
CA ALA A 67 6.72 0.10 0.71
C ALA A 67 5.30 0.56 0.38
N SER A 68 5.16 1.64 -0.36
CA SER A 68 3.92 2.03 -1.01
C SER A 68 4.14 2.66 -2.38
N SER A 69 3.10 2.70 -3.20
CA SER A 69 3.11 3.40 -4.49
C SER A 69 2.99 4.93 -4.37
N GLY A 70 3.15 5.46 -3.18
CA GLY A 70 3.12 6.88 -2.85
C GLY A 70 2.17 7.23 -1.71
N ASN A 71 2.37 8.42 -1.13
CA ASN A 71 1.54 8.93 -0.04
C ASN A 71 0.08 9.08 -0.48
N GLY A 72 -0.86 8.65 0.37
CA GLY A 72 -2.30 8.77 0.11
C GLY A 72 -2.86 7.81 -0.92
N THR A 73 -2.09 6.79 -1.34
CA THR A 73 -2.60 5.70 -2.18
C THR A 73 -3.33 4.65 -1.35
N SER A 74 -4.13 3.79 -1.98
CA SER A 74 -4.75 2.63 -1.31
C SER A 74 -3.69 1.69 -0.73
N VAL A 75 -2.56 1.56 -1.40
CA VAL A 75 -1.39 0.79 -0.98
C VAL A 75 -0.84 1.30 0.36
N HIS A 76 -0.65 2.62 0.48
CA HIS A 76 -0.22 3.26 1.73
C HIS A 76 -1.24 3.04 2.85
N LEU A 77 -2.52 3.38 2.59
CA LEU A 77 -3.55 3.28 3.63
C LEU A 77 -3.84 1.86 4.07
N SER A 78 -3.69 0.86 3.20
CA SER A 78 -3.81 -0.55 3.61
C SER A 78 -2.75 -0.93 4.63
N GLY A 79 -1.51 -0.46 4.45
CA GLY A 79 -0.44 -0.69 5.41
C GLY A 79 -0.64 0.07 6.72
N GLU A 80 -1.08 1.33 6.66
CA GLU A 80 -1.42 2.11 7.86
C GLU A 80 -2.56 1.46 8.66
N LEU A 81 -3.60 0.98 7.96
CA LEU A 81 -4.70 0.24 8.59
C LEU A 81 -4.22 -1.06 9.24
N PHE A 82 -3.35 -1.80 8.54
CA PHE A 82 -2.75 -3.02 9.09
C PHE A 82 -1.96 -2.72 10.38
N MET A 83 -1.13 -1.66 10.40
CA MET A 83 -0.41 -1.22 11.58
C MET A 83 -1.36 -0.84 12.73
N ALA A 84 -2.41 -0.10 12.43
CA ALA A 84 -3.41 0.32 13.42
C ALA A 84 -4.17 -0.87 14.04
N MET A 85 -4.54 -1.87 13.22
CA MET A 85 -5.29 -3.05 13.69
C MET A 85 -4.43 -4.04 14.46
N THR A 86 -3.14 -4.16 14.15
CA THR A 86 -2.26 -5.20 14.69
C THR A 86 -1.31 -4.71 15.78
N GLY A 87 -1.13 -3.37 15.87
CA GLY A 87 -0.16 -2.74 16.75
C GLY A 87 1.30 -2.92 16.29
N VAL A 88 1.52 -3.42 15.08
CA VAL A 88 2.85 -3.51 14.45
C VAL A 88 3.34 -2.12 14.09
N LYS A 89 4.64 -1.88 14.21
CA LYS A 89 5.29 -0.63 13.78
C LYS A 89 6.24 -0.92 12.63
N MET A 90 5.97 -0.29 11.50
CA MET A 90 6.80 -0.39 10.28
C MET A 90 7.19 1.00 9.80
N ALA A 91 8.37 1.15 9.20
CA ALA A 91 8.79 2.39 8.58
C ALA A 91 8.19 2.47 7.17
N HIS A 92 7.45 3.53 6.86
CA HIS A 92 6.87 3.74 5.54
C HIS A 92 7.88 4.31 4.56
N VAL A 93 8.04 3.65 3.41
CA VAL A 93 8.92 4.06 2.30
C VAL A 93 8.06 4.30 1.05
N PRO A 94 7.80 5.57 0.69
CA PRO A 94 6.98 5.89 -0.48
C PRO A 94 7.80 5.85 -1.77
N TYR A 95 7.24 5.21 -2.80
CA TYR A 95 7.78 5.13 -4.16
C TYR A 95 6.91 5.91 -5.16
N ARG A 96 7.43 6.15 -6.36
CA ARG A 96 6.68 6.75 -7.47
C ARG A 96 5.96 5.68 -8.30
N GLY A 97 5.10 4.87 -7.65
CA GLY A 97 4.36 3.75 -8.26
C GLY A 97 4.77 2.39 -7.73
N SER A 98 4.07 1.33 -8.18
CA SER A 98 4.31 -0.04 -7.70
C SER A 98 5.60 -0.66 -8.26
N ASN A 99 5.96 -0.41 -9.53
CA ASN A 99 7.11 -1.07 -10.15
C ASN A 99 8.44 -0.88 -9.39
N PRO A 100 8.88 0.34 -9.04
CA PRO A 100 10.10 0.52 -8.26
C PRO A 100 9.98 -0.09 -6.85
N ALA A 101 8.79 -0.07 -6.22
CA ALA A 101 8.56 -0.72 -4.93
C ALA A 101 8.70 -2.26 -5.04
N LEU A 102 8.19 -2.86 -6.12
CA LEU A 102 8.32 -4.29 -6.39
C LEU A 102 9.77 -4.71 -6.65
N THR A 103 10.54 -3.89 -7.35
CA THR A 103 11.98 -4.13 -7.54
C THR A 103 12.71 -4.17 -6.19
N ASP A 104 12.44 -3.22 -5.32
CA ASP A 104 13.09 -3.13 -4.02
C ASP A 104 12.61 -4.20 -3.02
N ILE A 105 11.35 -4.67 -3.13
CA ILE A 105 10.89 -5.81 -2.32
C ILE A 105 11.58 -7.11 -2.74
N MET A 106 11.78 -7.33 -4.05
CA MET A 106 12.54 -8.48 -4.55
C MET A 106 14.00 -8.41 -4.11
N GLY A 107 14.59 -7.22 -4.09
CA GLY A 107 15.97 -6.99 -3.65
C GLY A 107 16.16 -6.94 -2.11
N GLY A 108 15.09 -7.12 -1.31
CA GLY A 108 15.16 -7.12 0.16
C GLY A 108 15.33 -5.75 0.81
N GLN A 109 15.30 -4.66 0.05
CA GLN A 109 15.43 -3.29 0.58
C GLN A 109 14.21 -2.90 1.44
N VAL A 110 13.05 -3.42 1.10
CA VAL A 110 11.81 -3.30 1.86
C VAL A 110 11.21 -4.69 2.09
N GLN A 111 10.48 -4.88 3.17
CA GLN A 111 10.04 -6.20 3.61
C GLN A 111 8.59 -6.50 3.26
N VAL A 112 7.73 -5.49 3.13
CA VAL A 112 6.30 -5.68 2.86
C VAL A 112 5.72 -4.57 2.00
N LEU A 113 4.72 -4.94 1.19
CA LEU A 113 3.95 -4.04 0.32
C LEU A 113 2.50 -4.53 0.27
N PHE A 114 1.53 -3.63 0.43
CA PHE A 114 0.10 -3.92 0.25
C PHE A 114 -0.34 -3.45 -1.14
N ASP A 115 0.08 -4.18 -2.18
CA ASP A 115 -0.04 -3.71 -3.56
C ASP A 115 -1.41 -4.02 -4.20
N ASN A 116 -1.70 -3.35 -5.30
CA ASN A 116 -2.81 -3.71 -6.17
C ASN A 116 -2.52 -5.04 -6.86
N MET A 117 -3.44 -5.99 -6.76
CA MET A 117 -3.26 -7.35 -7.30
C MET A 117 -2.72 -7.41 -8.74
N PRO A 118 -3.21 -6.62 -9.72
CA PRO A 118 -2.69 -6.68 -11.09
C PRO A 118 -1.21 -6.31 -11.22
N SER A 119 -0.67 -5.49 -10.33
CA SER A 119 0.75 -5.09 -10.38
C SER A 119 1.69 -6.20 -9.90
N SER A 120 1.23 -7.02 -8.95
CA SER A 120 2.06 -8.02 -8.26
C SER A 120 1.82 -9.46 -8.73
N ILE A 121 0.73 -9.73 -9.47
CA ILE A 121 0.28 -11.12 -9.72
C ILE A 121 1.32 -11.96 -10.47
N GLU A 122 2.04 -11.39 -11.41
CA GLU A 122 3.05 -12.11 -12.17
C GLU A 122 4.26 -12.47 -11.30
N LEU A 123 4.66 -11.58 -10.38
CA LEU A 123 5.74 -11.85 -9.42
C LEU A 123 5.35 -12.86 -8.35
N ILE A 124 4.06 -12.94 -8.00
CA ILE A 124 3.55 -13.92 -7.03
C ILE A 124 3.53 -15.33 -7.64
N ARG A 125 3.36 -15.43 -8.97
CA ARG A 125 3.29 -16.69 -9.69
C ARG A 125 4.65 -17.24 -10.14
N SER A 126 5.67 -16.40 -10.24
CA SER A 126 7.04 -16.78 -10.60
C SER A 126 7.78 -17.41 -9.41
#